data_940cbaf3fb1d4757aa07aafa3203a481
#
_entry.id   940cbaf3fb1d4757aa07aafa3203a481
#
_cell.length_a   1.000
_cell.length_b   1.000
_cell.length_c   1.000
_cell.angle_alpha   90.00
_cell.angle_beta   90.00
_cell.angle_gamma   90.00
#
_symmetry.space_group_name_H-M   'P 1'
#
loop_
_entity.id
_entity.type
_entity.pdbx_description
1 polymer ?
#
loop_
_entity_poly.entity_id
_entity_poly.type
_entity_poly.pdbx_seq_one_letter_code
_entity_poly.pdbx_strand_id
1 'polypeptide(L)'
;MRLKDKVAIVTGAGKGIGRAAALAAAAEGATVVTVARTQSDLDETVRLIRENGGTASSLSRDLTCGEQAASMVDSVLQMYGRIDILINNAGGYPKEIYEGREHQAIRLWEWSEEQWDQIIRTNLRIPFLCMKHVIPVMIRQGSGKIVSVSSRMGRIASQMGAYSVAKGGIVTMTKTAAIQTQEYGIQVNAVAPGMVDTPGQRVYNHSVGQDDAVMGSADDVA
;
A
#
# COMPACT_ATOMS: atom_id res chain seq x y z
N MET A 1 15.18 -17.78 -5.87
CA MET A 1 14.84 -16.36 -6.04
C MET A 1 13.79 -16.25 -7.15
N ARG A 2 12.53 -16.13 -6.75
CA ARG A 2 11.36 -16.09 -7.66
C ARG A 2 11.22 -14.77 -8.41
N LEU A 3 11.84 -13.69 -7.88
CA LEU A 3 11.72 -12.33 -8.41
C LEU A 3 13.05 -11.78 -8.96
N LYS A 4 13.98 -12.68 -9.29
CA LYS A 4 15.26 -12.29 -9.88
C LYS A 4 15.03 -11.45 -11.13
N ASP A 5 15.80 -10.37 -11.29
CA ASP A 5 15.75 -9.41 -12.40
C ASP A 5 14.41 -8.67 -12.56
N LYS A 6 13.55 -8.65 -11.51
CA LYS A 6 12.31 -7.89 -11.47
C LYS A 6 12.48 -6.57 -10.74
N VAL A 7 11.80 -5.53 -11.21
CA VAL A 7 11.73 -4.22 -10.56
C VAL A 7 10.37 -4.09 -9.88
N ALA A 8 10.38 -3.92 -8.55
CA ALA A 8 9.21 -3.85 -7.72
C ALA A 8 9.06 -2.47 -7.06
N ILE A 9 7.92 -1.81 -7.26
CA ILE A 9 7.54 -0.61 -6.52
C ILE A 9 6.70 -1.05 -5.31
N VAL A 10 7.09 -0.61 -4.11
CA VAL A 10 6.32 -0.83 -2.88
C VAL A 10 5.94 0.50 -2.27
N THR A 11 4.64 0.82 -2.26
CA THR A 11 4.13 2.06 -1.67
C THR A 11 3.85 1.89 -0.18
N GLY A 12 4.08 2.94 0.62
CA GLY A 12 3.99 2.86 2.08
C GLY A 12 5.05 1.94 2.68
N ALA A 13 6.22 1.83 2.04
CA ALA A 13 7.28 0.88 2.39
C ALA A 13 8.14 1.29 3.60
N GLY A 14 7.84 2.41 4.25
CA GLY A 14 8.63 2.90 5.38
C GLY A 14 8.47 2.09 6.67
N LYS A 15 7.33 1.44 6.89
CA LYS A 15 6.99 0.69 8.13
C LYS A 15 5.99 -0.43 7.85
N GLY A 16 5.79 -1.30 8.86
CA GLY A 16 4.73 -2.32 8.89
C GLY A 16 4.72 -3.22 7.66
N ILE A 17 3.53 -3.55 7.15
CA ILE A 17 3.33 -4.47 6.02
C ILE A 17 4.14 -4.04 4.79
N GLY A 18 4.20 -2.74 4.47
CA GLY A 18 4.95 -2.27 3.31
C GLY A 18 6.46 -2.49 3.44
N ARG A 19 7.02 -2.32 4.63
CA ARG A 19 8.44 -2.66 4.88
C ARG A 19 8.66 -4.16 4.77
N ALA A 20 7.83 -4.97 5.40
CA ALA A 20 7.92 -6.43 5.33
C ALA A 20 7.84 -6.93 3.87
N ALA A 21 6.88 -6.42 3.08
CA ALA A 21 6.75 -6.76 1.67
C ALA A 21 7.98 -6.33 0.84
N ALA A 22 8.58 -5.17 1.15
CA ALA A 22 9.79 -4.71 0.48
C ALA A 22 11.00 -5.64 0.78
N LEU A 23 11.16 -6.04 2.04
CA LEU A 23 12.18 -6.99 2.47
C LEU A 23 11.99 -8.37 1.82
N ALA A 24 10.77 -8.90 1.84
CA ALA A 24 10.43 -10.18 1.23
C ALA A 24 10.69 -10.17 -0.29
N ALA A 25 10.27 -9.12 -1.00
CA ALA A 25 10.52 -9.00 -2.43
C ALA A 25 12.02 -8.94 -2.75
N ALA A 26 12.81 -8.20 -1.97
CA ALA A 26 14.26 -8.12 -2.13
C ALA A 26 14.94 -9.48 -1.85
N ALA A 27 14.52 -10.21 -0.82
CA ALA A 27 15.03 -11.56 -0.50
C ALA A 27 14.77 -12.56 -1.63
N GLU A 28 13.71 -12.35 -2.42
CA GLU A 28 13.42 -13.13 -3.62
C GLU A 28 14.13 -12.61 -4.89
N GLY A 29 15.02 -11.62 -4.75
CA GLY A 29 15.90 -11.14 -5.82
C GLY A 29 15.35 -9.96 -6.63
N ALA A 30 14.26 -9.32 -6.20
CA ALA A 30 13.79 -8.10 -6.84
C ALA A 30 14.69 -6.89 -6.53
N THR A 31 14.83 -5.99 -7.49
CA THR A 31 15.24 -4.61 -7.22
C THR A 31 14.03 -3.85 -6.71
N VAL A 32 14.09 -3.35 -5.48
CA VAL A 32 12.94 -2.74 -4.82
C VAL A 32 13.03 -1.22 -4.80
N VAL A 33 12.00 -0.53 -5.25
CA VAL A 33 11.83 0.91 -5.08
C VAL A 33 10.81 1.15 -3.97
N THR A 34 11.30 1.62 -2.84
CA THR A 34 10.47 1.96 -1.67
C THR A 34 9.90 3.37 -1.81
N VAL A 35 8.60 3.55 -1.61
CA VAL A 35 7.94 4.85 -1.78
C VAL A 35 7.07 5.18 -0.57
N ALA A 36 7.32 6.34 0.05
CA ALA A 36 6.49 6.92 1.12
C ALA A 36 6.79 8.42 1.26
N ARG A 37 6.16 9.11 2.21
CA ARG A 37 6.39 10.54 2.47
C ARG A 37 7.63 10.81 3.32
N THR A 38 7.94 9.91 4.26
CA THR A 38 9.00 10.09 5.26
C THR A 38 10.29 9.47 4.76
N GLN A 39 11.27 10.30 4.38
CA GLN A 39 12.54 9.82 3.83
C GLN A 39 13.31 8.94 4.82
N SER A 40 13.40 9.32 6.10
CA SER A 40 14.13 8.55 7.12
C SER A 40 13.60 7.13 7.31
N ASP A 41 12.27 6.94 7.21
CA ASP A 41 11.65 5.60 7.29
C ASP A 41 11.99 4.74 6.07
N LEU A 42 12.11 5.37 4.90
CA LEU A 42 12.52 4.71 3.66
C LEU A 42 14.00 4.34 3.68
N ASP A 43 14.86 5.24 4.18
CA ASP A 43 16.31 5.00 4.30
C ASP A 43 16.59 3.80 5.20
N GLU A 44 15.85 3.67 6.29
CA GLU A 44 15.93 2.51 7.16
C GLU A 44 15.51 1.22 6.42
N THR A 45 14.44 1.24 5.64
CA THR A 45 14.02 0.08 4.86
C THR A 45 15.06 -0.31 3.80
N VAL A 46 15.62 0.69 3.11
CA VAL A 46 16.69 0.48 2.12
C VAL A 46 17.96 -0.07 2.78
N ARG A 47 18.34 0.45 3.96
CA ARG A 47 19.47 -0.04 4.74
C ARG A 47 19.28 -1.54 5.07
N LEU A 48 18.12 -1.90 5.63
CA LEU A 48 17.80 -3.29 5.96
C LEU A 48 17.86 -4.23 4.74
N ILE A 49 17.33 -3.80 3.58
CA ILE A 49 17.40 -4.59 2.35
C ILE A 49 18.86 -4.80 1.93
N ARG A 50 19.68 -3.76 1.96
CA ARG A 50 21.09 -3.83 1.52
C ARG A 50 21.95 -4.67 2.46
N GLU A 51 21.74 -4.57 3.77
CA GLU A 51 22.42 -5.40 4.77
C GLU A 51 22.15 -6.91 4.57
N ASN A 52 20.96 -7.24 4.05
CA ASN A 52 20.62 -8.62 3.69
C ASN A 52 21.00 -8.98 2.24
N GLY A 53 21.88 -8.19 1.59
CA GLY A 53 22.39 -8.46 0.24
C GLY A 53 21.42 -8.15 -0.90
N GLY A 54 20.29 -7.50 -0.64
CA GLY A 54 19.32 -7.09 -1.64
C GLY A 54 19.65 -5.74 -2.28
N THR A 55 18.90 -5.38 -3.33
CA THR A 55 19.02 -4.10 -4.04
C THR A 55 17.77 -3.25 -3.82
N ALA A 56 17.97 -2.02 -3.34
CA ALA A 56 16.85 -1.08 -3.16
C ALA A 56 17.26 0.37 -3.35
N SER A 57 16.27 1.18 -3.74
CA SER A 57 16.30 2.64 -3.74
C SER A 57 15.05 3.20 -3.07
N SER A 58 15.07 4.49 -2.72
CA SER A 58 13.94 5.17 -2.08
C SER A 58 13.49 6.39 -2.89
N LEU A 59 12.19 6.65 -2.89
CA LEU A 59 11.57 7.85 -3.46
C LEU A 59 10.60 8.45 -2.43
N SER A 60 10.95 9.61 -1.88
CA SER A 60 10.00 10.36 -1.03
C SER A 60 8.97 11.05 -1.90
N ARG A 61 7.69 10.62 -1.80
CA ARG A 61 6.58 11.14 -2.61
C ARG A 61 5.27 11.13 -1.81
N ASP A 62 4.47 12.17 -1.98
CA ASP A 62 3.07 12.17 -1.57
C ASP A 62 2.19 11.64 -2.72
N LEU A 63 1.82 10.37 -2.63
CA LEU A 63 1.04 9.69 -3.65
C LEU A 63 -0.45 10.08 -3.66
N THR A 64 -0.90 10.99 -2.78
CA THR A 64 -2.22 11.62 -2.88
C THR A 64 -2.26 12.66 -4.02
N CYS A 65 -1.08 13.13 -4.45
CA CYS A 65 -0.88 14.05 -5.56
C CYS A 65 -0.63 13.26 -6.87
N GLY A 66 -1.46 13.49 -7.90
CA GLY A 66 -1.35 12.79 -9.18
C GLY A 66 -0.02 13.02 -9.91
N GLU A 67 0.52 14.24 -9.82
CA GLU A 67 1.81 14.60 -10.43
C GLU A 67 2.97 13.86 -9.75
N GLN A 68 2.93 13.69 -8.43
CA GLN A 68 3.95 12.93 -7.71
C GLN A 68 3.84 11.42 -7.98
N ALA A 69 2.63 10.89 -8.18
CA ALA A 69 2.45 9.51 -8.60
C ALA A 69 2.97 9.27 -10.03
N ALA A 70 2.78 10.21 -10.95
CA ALA A 70 3.39 10.17 -12.28
C ALA A 70 4.92 10.23 -12.21
N SER A 71 5.46 11.22 -11.49
CA SER A 71 6.90 11.40 -11.29
C SER A 71 7.59 10.18 -10.64
N MET A 72 6.90 9.45 -9.77
CA MET A 72 7.38 8.17 -9.24
C MET A 72 7.65 7.18 -10.39
N VAL A 73 6.71 7.01 -11.29
CA VAL A 73 6.84 6.08 -12.43
C VAL A 73 7.97 6.50 -13.35
N ASP A 74 8.06 7.80 -13.69
CA ASP A 74 9.14 8.34 -14.54
C ASP A 74 10.51 8.11 -13.89
N SER A 75 10.64 8.35 -12.57
CA SER A 75 11.89 8.11 -11.84
C SER A 75 12.31 6.63 -11.88
N VAL A 76 11.37 5.71 -11.70
CA VAL A 76 11.67 4.26 -11.75
C VAL A 76 12.07 3.84 -13.16
N LEU A 77 11.39 4.33 -14.19
CA LEU A 77 11.76 4.05 -15.57
C LEU A 77 13.14 4.62 -15.93
N GLN A 78 13.48 5.82 -15.45
CA GLN A 78 14.79 6.41 -15.64
C GLN A 78 15.90 5.60 -14.97
N MET A 79 15.66 5.05 -13.76
CA MET A 79 16.65 4.26 -13.02
C MET A 79 16.79 2.83 -13.56
N TYR A 80 15.70 2.19 -13.97
CA TYR A 80 15.69 0.74 -14.19
C TYR A 80 15.09 0.30 -15.53
N GLY A 81 14.50 1.20 -16.31
CA GLY A 81 13.94 0.93 -17.62
C GLY A 81 12.65 0.11 -17.64
N ARG A 82 12.18 -0.39 -16.47
CA ARG A 82 11.03 -1.29 -16.39
C ARG A 82 10.32 -1.22 -15.03
N ILE A 83 9.08 -1.69 -14.98
CA ILE A 83 8.30 -1.90 -13.74
C ILE A 83 7.57 -3.24 -13.88
N ASP A 84 7.97 -4.25 -13.11
CA ASP A 84 7.38 -5.59 -13.17
C ASP A 84 6.30 -5.81 -12.12
N ILE A 85 6.47 -5.17 -10.96
CA ILE A 85 5.62 -5.41 -9.79
C ILE A 85 5.24 -4.05 -9.17
N LEU A 86 3.95 -3.92 -8.84
CA LEU A 86 3.44 -2.82 -8.02
C LEU A 86 2.75 -3.39 -6.79
N ILE A 87 3.24 -3.04 -5.60
CA ILE A 87 2.57 -3.33 -4.33
C ILE A 87 1.96 -2.03 -3.80
N ASN A 88 0.64 -1.90 -3.96
CA ASN A 88 -0.17 -0.80 -3.44
C ASN A 88 -0.49 -1.08 -1.97
N ASN A 89 0.38 -0.62 -1.07
CA ASN A 89 0.19 -0.77 0.37
C ASN A 89 -0.04 0.59 1.08
N ALA A 90 0.39 1.70 0.49
CA ALA A 90 0.20 3.02 1.08
C ALA A 90 -1.26 3.28 1.46
N GLY A 91 -1.50 3.73 2.67
CA GLY A 91 -2.80 3.98 3.26
C GLY A 91 -2.74 3.87 4.78
N GLY A 92 -3.89 3.88 5.40
CA GLY A 92 -4.03 3.75 6.85
C GLY A 92 -5.20 4.58 7.38
N TYR A 93 -5.39 4.54 8.68
CA TYR A 93 -6.40 5.33 9.37
C TYR A 93 -5.68 6.53 10.02
N PRO A 94 -5.91 7.77 9.57
CA PRO A 94 -5.26 8.95 10.15
C PRO A 94 -5.61 9.10 11.63
N LYS A 95 -4.60 9.33 12.49
CA LYS A 95 -4.79 9.41 13.94
C LYS A 95 -5.73 10.55 14.33
N GLU A 96 -5.72 11.64 13.60
CA GLU A 96 -6.56 12.82 13.82
C GLU A 96 -8.05 12.52 13.78
N ILE A 97 -8.45 11.40 13.15
CA ILE A 97 -9.85 10.98 13.03
C ILE A 97 -10.31 10.19 14.26
N TYR A 98 -9.43 9.44 14.90
CA TYR A 98 -9.79 8.58 16.06
C TYR A 98 -9.21 9.05 17.39
N GLU A 99 -8.25 9.96 17.40
CA GLU A 99 -7.64 10.49 18.62
C GLU A 99 -8.71 11.15 19.52
N GLY A 100 -8.76 10.76 20.80
CA GLY A 100 -9.76 11.24 21.77
C GLY A 100 -11.15 10.61 21.64
N ARG A 101 -11.32 9.59 20.81
CA ARG A 101 -12.60 8.86 20.63
C ARG A 101 -12.52 7.44 21.18
N GLU A 102 -12.27 7.29 22.45
CA GLU A 102 -12.23 5.99 23.10
C GLU A 102 -13.45 5.14 22.77
N HIS A 103 -13.24 3.98 22.12
CA HIS A 103 -14.25 2.97 21.75
C HIS A 103 -15.46 3.47 20.92
N GLN A 104 -15.46 4.71 20.42
CA GLN A 104 -16.62 5.26 19.71
C GLN A 104 -16.38 5.24 18.19
N ALA A 105 -17.07 4.33 17.52
CA ALA A 105 -17.18 4.38 16.07
C ALA A 105 -17.93 5.65 15.62
N ILE A 106 -17.41 6.34 14.62
CA ILE A 106 -18.12 7.45 13.98
C ILE A 106 -19.27 6.85 13.16
N ARG A 107 -20.51 7.22 13.48
CA ARG A 107 -21.68 6.79 12.71
C ARG A 107 -21.62 7.41 11.31
N LEU A 108 -22.21 6.72 10.32
CA LEU A 108 -22.10 7.15 8.92
C LEU A 108 -22.53 8.60 8.69
N TRP A 109 -23.54 9.07 9.39
CA TRP A 109 -24.05 10.44 9.29
C TRP A 109 -23.33 11.49 10.16
N GLU A 110 -22.33 11.07 10.92
CA GLU A 110 -21.51 11.94 11.79
C GLU A 110 -20.14 12.25 11.15
N TRP A 111 -19.81 11.61 10.04
CA TRP A 111 -18.57 11.92 9.33
C TRP A 111 -18.62 13.33 8.73
N SER A 112 -17.59 14.16 8.99
CA SER A 112 -17.43 15.36 8.18
C SER A 112 -16.96 15.01 6.76
N GLU A 113 -17.27 15.89 5.81
CA GLU A 113 -16.81 15.71 4.41
C GLU A 113 -15.27 15.64 4.34
N GLU A 114 -14.57 16.46 5.13
CA GLU A 114 -13.10 16.49 5.18
C GLU A 114 -12.52 15.17 5.67
N GLN A 115 -13.10 14.59 6.74
CA GLN A 115 -12.66 13.30 7.28
C GLN A 115 -12.91 12.18 6.26
N TRP A 116 -14.09 12.19 5.63
CA TRP A 116 -14.45 11.26 4.57
C TRP A 116 -13.45 11.36 3.42
N ASP A 117 -13.25 12.56 2.88
CA ASP A 117 -12.35 12.81 1.77
C ASP A 117 -10.89 12.44 2.09
N GLN A 118 -10.44 12.70 3.32
CA GLN A 118 -9.10 12.32 3.77
C GLN A 118 -8.91 10.80 3.71
N ILE A 119 -9.89 10.01 4.18
CA ILE A 119 -9.85 8.54 4.14
C ILE A 119 -9.85 8.04 2.70
N ILE A 120 -10.76 8.53 1.86
CA ILE A 120 -10.83 8.14 0.45
C ILE A 120 -9.54 8.50 -0.28
N ARG A 121 -9.01 9.70 -0.04
CA ARG A 121 -7.77 10.18 -0.65
C ARG A 121 -6.58 9.30 -0.29
N THR A 122 -6.44 8.92 0.97
CA THR A 122 -5.28 8.14 1.43
C THR A 122 -5.40 6.65 1.15
N ASN A 123 -6.61 6.07 1.13
CA ASN A 123 -6.78 4.62 1.04
C ASN A 123 -7.26 4.12 -0.33
N LEU A 124 -8.00 4.93 -1.10
CA LEU A 124 -8.53 4.50 -2.39
C LEU A 124 -7.91 5.27 -3.57
N ARG A 125 -7.73 6.59 -3.43
CA ARG A 125 -7.15 7.41 -4.51
C ARG A 125 -5.68 7.07 -4.77
N ILE A 126 -4.87 6.81 -3.73
CA ILE A 126 -3.45 6.45 -3.91
C ILE A 126 -3.29 5.22 -4.82
N PRO A 127 -3.86 4.03 -4.50
CA PRO A 127 -3.71 2.87 -5.38
C PRO A 127 -4.30 3.09 -6.77
N PHE A 128 -5.36 3.89 -6.91
CA PHE A 128 -5.87 4.30 -8.23
C PHE A 128 -4.80 5.07 -9.01
N LEU A 129 -4.19 6.11 -8.42
CA LEU A 129 -3.17 6.92 -9.10
C LEU A 129 -1.93 6.08 -9.46
N CYS A 130 -1.49 5.20 -8.58
CA CYS A 130 -0.38 4.30 -8.87
C CYS A 130 -0.70 3.38 -10.05
N MET A 131 -1.87 2.73 -10.07
CA MET A 131 -2.28 1.89 -11.18
C MET A 131 -2.47 2.68 -12.48
N LYS A 132 -3.05 3.87 -12.42
CA LYS A 132 -3.24 4.77 -13.58
C LYS A 132 -1.93 5.01 -14.33
N HIS A 133 -0.82 5.17 -13.63
CA HIS A 133 0.47 5.48 -14.25
C HIS A 133 1.33 4.24 -14.51
N VAL A 134 1.20 3.17 -13.71
CA VAL A 134 1.99 1.93 -13.88
C VAL A 134 1.40 1.02 -14.96
N ILE A 135 0.08 0.86 -15.05
CA ILE A 135 -0.56 -0.05 -16.02
C ILE A 135 -0.14 0.25 -17.48
N PRO A 136 -0.10 1.50 -17.96
CA PRO A 136 0.36 1.79 -19.32
C PRO A 136 1.81 1.33 -19.58
N VAL A 137 2.68 1.35 -18.55
CA VAL A 137 4.05 0.82 -18.67
C VAL A 137 4.01 -0.70 -18.82
N MET A 138 3.27 -1.38 -17.96
CA MET A 138 3.12 -2.84 -18.01
C MET A 138 2.48 -3.33 -19.31
N ILE A 139 1.53 -2.59 -19.88
CA ILE A 139 0.93 -2.87 -21.19
C ILE A 139 2.01 -2.85 -22.27
N ARG A 140 2.85 -1.81 -22.32
CA ARG A 140 3.96 -1.73 -23.29
C ARG A 140 4.99 -2.86 -23.12
N GLN A 141 5.15 -3.36 -21.90
CA GLN A 141 6.04 -4.48 -21.58
C GLN A 141 5.42 -5.86 -21.89
N GLY A 142 4.09 -5.93 -22.09
CA GLY A 142 3.35 -7.19 -22.26
C GLY A 142 3.30 -8.05 -21.00
N SER A 143 3.60 -7.49 -19.84
CA SER A 143 3.60 -8.22 -18.55
C SER A 143 3.58 -7.29 -17.35
N GLY A 144 3.02 -7.74 -16.24
CA GLY A 144 3.03 -7.02 -14.97
C GLY A 144 2.29 -7.77 -13.86
N LYS A 145 2.62 -7.43 -12.63
CA LYS A 145 1.91 -7.96 -11.44
C LYS A 145 1.59 -6.81 -10.50
N ILE A 146 0.32 -6.71 -10.12
CA ILE A 146 -0.16 -5.68 -9.18
C ILE A 146 -0.82 -6.39 -8.01
N VAL A 147 -0.41 -6.02 -6.79
CA VAL A 147 -1.05 -6.48 -5.55
C VAL A 147 -1.45 -5.25 -4.75
N SER A 148 -2.73 -5.17 -4.36
CA SER A 148 -3.25 -4.08 -3.54
C SER A 148 -3.63 -4.58 -2.15
N VAL A 149 -3.18 -3.86 -1.11
CA VAL A 149 -3.51 -4.18 0.29
C VAL A 149 -4.84 -3.55 0.65
N SER A 150 -5.90 -4.37 0.64
CA SER A 150 -7.23 -4.05 1.14
C SER A 150 -7.27 -4.23 2.67
N SER A 151 -8.37 -4.71 3.19
CA SER A 151 -8.57 -5.08 4.60
C SER A 151 -9.77 -6.02 4.68
N ARG A 152 -9.82 -6.87 5.71
CA ARG A 152 -11.06 -7.63 6.00
C ARG A 152 -12.24 -6.69 6.21
N MET A 153 -12.01 -5.45 6.71
CA MET A 153 -13.06 -4.42 6.89
C MET A 153 -13.68 -3.93 5.57
N GLY A 154 -13.04 -4.13 4.44
CA GLY A 154 -13.60 -3.88 3.11
C GLY A 154 -14.44 -5.04 2.56
N ARG A 155 -14.53 -6.18 3.28
CA ARG A 155 -15.26 -7.39 2.85
C ARG A 155 -16.45 -7.75 3.72
N ILE A 156 -16.55 -7.18 4.91
CA ILE A 156 -17.60 -7.43 5.89
C ILE A 156 -18.26 -6.12 6.31
N ALA A 157 -19.46 -6.19 6.88
CA ALA A 157 -20.06 -5.05 7.56
C ALA A 157 -19.18 -4.65 8.75
N SER A 158 -18.86 -3.36 8.87
CA SER A 158 -17.93 -2.87 9.86
C SER A 158 -18.30 -1.45 10.29
N GLN A 159 -17.94 -1.08 11.49
CA GLN A 159 -18.15 0.26 12.04
C GLN A 159 -17.06 1.27 11.63
N MET A 160 -16.12 0.87 10.74
CA MET A 160 -15.01 1.73 10.34
C MET A 160 -15.38 2.71 9.20
N GLY A 161 -16.66 2.88 8.89
CA GLY A 161 -17.20 3.93 8.01
C GLY A 161 -16.46 4.08 6.68
N ALA A 162 -15.95 5.29 6.41
CA ALA A 162 -15.25 5.62 5.18
C ALA A 162 -14.06 4.69 4.87
N TYR A 163 -13.35 4.19 5.90
CA TYR A 163 -12.24 3.25 5.70
C TYR A 163 -12.71 1.92 5.08
N SER A 164 -13.83 1.37 5.57
CA SER A 164 -14.42 0.16 5.01
C SER A 164 -14.85 0.36 3.56
N VAL A 165 -15.44 1.52 3.25
CA VAL A 165 -15.82 1.89 1.88
C VAL A 165 -14.58 1.97 0.99
N ALA A 166 -13.52 2.65 1.43
CA ALA A 166 -12.28 2.76 0.68
C ALA A 166 -11.63 1.39 0.42
N LYS A 167 -11.56 0.53 1.44
CA LYS A 167 -10.97 -0.81 1.33
C LYS A 167 -11.84 -1.77 0.51
N GLY A 168 -13.17 -1.63 0.54
CA GLY A 168 -14.12 -2.29 -0.37
C GLY A 168 -13.93 -1.83 -1.82
N GLY A 169 -13.73 -0.51 -2.02
CA GLY A 169 -13.40 0.08 -3.30
C GLY A 169 -12.13 -0.50 -3.93
N ILE A 170 -11.10 -0.78 -3.13
CA ILE A 170 -9.86 -1.46 -3.60
C ILE A 170 -10.21 -2.84 -4.18
N VAL A 171 -11.07 -3.62 -3.52
CA VAL A 171 -11.45 -4.96 -3.99
C VAL A 171 -12.13 -4.88 -5.37
N THR A 172 -13.08 -3.96 -5.52
CA THR A 172 -13.79 -3.75 -6.80
C THR A 172 -12.85 -3.23 -7.88
N MET A 173 -12.01 -2.24 -7.56
CA MET A 173 -11.02 -1.67 -8.49
C MET A 173 -10.02 -2.73 -8.97
N THR A 174 -9.59 -3.63 -8.07
CA THR A 174 -8.70 -4.76 -8.41
C THR A 174 -9.35 -5.69 -9.44
N LYS A 175 -10.62 -6.08 -9.22
CA LYS A 175 -11.37 -6.93 -10.15
C LYS A 175 -11.55 -6.26 -11.51
N THR A 176 -11.89 -4.96 -11.52
CA THR A 176 -12.04 -4.18 -12.75
C THR A 176 -10.72 -4.11 -13.52
N ALA A 177 -9.62 -3.76 -12.84
CA ALA A 177 -8.30 -3.70 -13.48
C ALA A 177 -7.87 -5.07 -13.99
N ALA A 178 -8.13 -6.17 -13.26
CA ALA A 178 -7.79 -7.52 -13.70
C ALA A 178 -8.47 -7.89 -15.02
N ILE A 179 -9.77 -7.59 -15.15
CA ILE A 179 -10.53 -7.85 -16.40
C ILE A 179 -9.99 -6.99 -17.55
N GLN A 180 -9.72 -5.70 -17.27
CA GLN A 180 -9.29 -4.74 -18.30
C GLN A 180 -7.86 -4.97 -18.78
N THR A 181 -7.04 -5.70 -18.04
CA THR A 181 -5.60 -5.85 -18.34
C THR A 181 -5.18 -7.29 -18.64
N GLN A 182 -6.09 -8.27 -18.56
CA GLN A 182 -5.78 -9.69 -18.76
C GLN A 182 -5.16 -9.99 -20.16
N GLU A 183 -5.63 -9.32 -21.20
CA GLU A 183 -5.12 -9.50 -22.57
C GLU A 183 -3.67 -9.03 -22.75
N TYR A 184 -3.19 -8.15 -21.85
CA TYR A 184 -1.81 -7.64 -21.83
C TYR A 184 -0.86 -8.44 -20.94
N GLY A 185 -1.28 -9.61 -20.43
CA GLY A 185 -0.46 -10.44 -19.56
C GLY A 185 -0.23 -9.85 -18.16
N ILE A 186 -1.09 -8.93 -17.71
CA ILE A 186 -1.00 -8.29 -16.39
C ILE A 186 -1.92 -9.00 -15.42
N GLN A 187 -1.37 -9.38 -14.26
CA GLN A 187 -2.12 -9.98 -13.16
C GLN A 187 -2.36 -8.95 -12.06
N VAL A 188 -3.63 -8.74 -11.70
CA VAL A 188 -4.02 -7.78 -10.66
C VAL A 188 -4.79 -8.51 -9.56
N ASN A 189 -4.24 -8.47 -8.35
CA ASN A 189 -4.78 -9.15 -7.18
C ASN A 189 -4.86 -8.21 -5.97
N ALA A 190 -5.60 -8.61 -4.95
CA ALA A 190 -5.63 -7.93 -3.65
C ALA A 190 -5.52 -8.94 -2.52
N VAL A 191 -4.86 -8.52 -1.44
CA VAL A 191 -4.88 -9.20 -0.15
C VAL A 191 -5.73 -8.40 0.83
N ALA A 192 -6.41 -9.07 1.75
CA ALA A 192 -7.29 -8.44 2.73
C ALA A 192 -6.91 -8.88 4.17
N PRO A 193 -5.83 -8.30 4.73
CA PRO A 193 -5.35 -8.65 6.06
C PRO A 193 -6.40 -8.40 7.16
N GLY A 194 -6.28 -9.17 8.24
CA GLY A 194 -6.93 -8.90 9.52
C GLY A 194 -6.20 -7.81 10.31
N MET A 195 -6.18 -7.94 11.64
CA MET A 195 -5.34 -7.10 12.50
C MET A 195 -3.89 -7.59 12.42
N VAL A 196 -3.00 -6.71 12.02
CA VAL A 196 -1.57 -6.99 11.83
C VAL A 196 -0.77 -6.08 12.73
N ASP A 197 0.20 -6.64 13.44
CA ASP A 197 1.08 -5.90 14.33
C ASP A 197 1.98 -4.94 13.54
N THR A 198 1.58 -3.70 13.49
CA THR A 198 2.30 -2.60 12.83
C THR A 198 2.30 -1.38 13.75
N PRO A 199 3.28 -0.47 13.60
CA PRO A 199 3.29 0.76 14.38
C PRO A 199 1.97 1.54 14.31
N GLY A 200 1.34 1.62 13.14
CA GLY A 200 0.04 2.29 12.98
C GLY A 200 -1.10 1.58 13.71
N GLN A 201 -1.12 0.24 13.68
CA GLN A 201 -2.13 -0.54 14.37
C GLN A 201 -1.98 -0.44 15.90
N ARG A 202 -0.75 -0.45 16.41
CA ARG A 202 -0.48 -0.25 17.85
C ARG A 202 -0.97 1.12 18.33
N VAL A 203 -0.70 2.19 17.57
CA VAL A 203 -1.20 3.53 17.89
C VAL A 203 -2.74 3.56 17.89
N TYR A 204 -3.38 2.94 16.89
CA TYR A 204 -4.83 2.82 16.83
C TYR A 204 -5.38 2.04 18.04
N ASN A 205 -4.83 0.86 18.33
CA ASN A 205 -5.28 0.02 19.45
C ASN A 205 -5.18 0.75 20.77
N HIS A 206 -4.06 1.43 21.02
CA HIS A 206 -3.87 2.25 22.24
C HIS A 206 -4.94 3.34 22.35
N SER A 207 -5.23 4.05 21.26
CA SER A 207 -6.21 5.15 21.24
C SER A 207 -7.65 4.69 21.48
N VAL A 208 -7.95 3.41 21.21
CA VAL A 208 -9.28 2.82 21.43
C VAL A 208 -9.31 1.81 22.60
N GLY A 209 -8.27 1.78 23.44
CA GLY A 209 -8.19 0.92 24.63
C GLY A 209 -8.16 -0.58 24.32
N GLN A 210 -7.55 -0.99 23.23
CA GLN A 210 -7.42 -2.38 22.76
C GLN A 210 -5.95 -2.84 22.71
N ASP A 211 -5.15 -2.44 23.69
CA ASP A 211 -3.71 -2.75 23.73
C ASP A 211 -3.41 -4.25 23.73
N ASP A 212 -4.29 -5.07 24.31
CA ASP A 212 -4.16 -6.53 24.40
C ASP A 212 -4.72 -7.28 23.17
N ALA A 213 -5.05 -6.58 22.09
CA ALA A 213 -5.60 -7.21 20.90
C ALA A 213 -4.60 -8.19 20.25
N VAL A 214 -5.06 -9.42 19.99
CA VAL A 214 -4.24 -10.42 19.28
C VAL A 214 -4.08 -10.00 17.81
N MET A 215 -2.84 -9.89 17.37
CA MET A 215 -2.47 -9.46 16.02
C MET A 215 -1.59 -10.49 15.33
N GLY A 216 -1.73 -10.61 14.00
CA GLY A 216 -0.79 -11.35 13.16
C GLY A 216 0.49 -10.53 12.90
N SER A 217 1.53 -11.19 12.40
CA SER A 217 2.77 -10.52 11.99
C SER A 217 2.62 -9.79 10.65
N ALA A 218 3.39 -8.72 10.46
CA ALA A 218 3.51 -8.07 9.16
C ALA A 218 4.15 -8.99 8.11
N ASP A 219 5.03 -9.90 8.54
CA ASP A 219 5.69 -10.89 7.69
C ASP A 219 4.71 -11.95 7.15
N ASP A 220 3.63 -12.26 7.89
CA ASP A 220 2.57 -13.19 7.44
C ASP A 220 1.77 -12.63 6.24
N VAL A 221 1.85 -11.34 5.98
CA VAL A 221 1.14 -10.66 4.89
C VAL A 221 2.06 -10.43 3.68
N ALA A 222 3.36 -10.35 3.92
CA ALA A 222 4.40 -10.09 2.92
C ALA A 222 4.69 -11.30 2.05
#